data_6df3fa1a5290321792ceb6fd476ffd3c
#
_entry.id   6df3fa1a5290321792ceb6fd476ffd3c
#
_cell.length_a   1.000
_cell.length_b   1.000
_cell.length_c   1.000
_cell.angle_alpha   90.00
_cell.angle_beta   90.00
_cell.angle_gamma   90.00
#
_symmetry.space_group_name_H-M   'P 1'
#
loop_
_entity.id
_entity.type
_entity.pdbx_description
1 polymer ?
#
loop_
_entity_poly.entity_id
_entity_poly.type
_entity_poly.pdbx_seq_one_letter_code
_entity_poly.pdbx_strand_id
1 'polypeptide(L)'
;MAFDGITIANIVKELNDTILNGRIAKIAQPENDELLLTIKPAKGQVRLVISASASLPLIYLSRDNKPSPMTAPNFCMLLRKHIANGRIVGISQPSLERIIRFEIEHLDELGDLCRKSLIVEIMGKHSNIIFCNEKGMIIDSIKHVSAQMSSVREVLPGREYFIPDTMKKENPLGIPEENFTQELLSKPMPVGKAIYNSFTGISPVVAEEICYLAGIDSSVPASEMSGDLLAHLYRQFTYFMEQVTESKFSPAIYYDGNEPKEFSSLLLTHFSNYQVKSYDSISEVIRTYYSSRDLITRIRQKSSDLRRVVQTALERNRKKYDLQLKQLRDTESRDKYKVYGELIHTYGYNLEEGAKELEALNYYTNEMIKIPLDPQKTPQENAKKYFDRYNKQKRTFEALSELIKETKDEIDYLESVSKSLDIARSEDDLIQIKEELIESGFIRRKQSAKKVKITSKPFHYISSDGFHMYVGKNNLQNEELTFHFANGGDWWFHAKKAPGSHVIVKTNGEELPDRTFEEAARLAAHYSKNSGAEKVEVDYEEKKQVKKPNGSKPGFVVYYTNYSMMIDSDISGIQEVQ
;
A
#
# COMPACT_ATOMS: atom_id res chain seq x y z
N MET A 1 13.41 5.69 10.01
CA MET A 1 13.93 4.51 9.29
C MET A 1 14.33 3.50 10.35
N ALA A 2 13.58 2.41 10.45
CA ALA A 2 13.79 1.39 11.49
C ALA A 2 15.17 0.70 11.44
N PHE A 3 15.86 0.72 10.30
CA PHE A 3 17.20 0.17 10.13
C PHE A 3 18.25 1.24 10.48
N ASP A 4 18.45 1.47 11.78
CA ASP A 4 19.40 2.42 12.34
C ASP A 4 20.66 1.74 12.89
N GLY A 5 21.56 2.51 13.52
CA GLY A 5 22.78 1.98 14.09
C GLY A 5 22.57 1.02 15.25
N ILE A 6 21.50 1.19 16.02
CA ILE A 6 21.13 0.32 17.14
C ILE A 6 20.64 -1.04 16.62
N THR A 7 19.86 -1.02 15.54
CA THR A 7 19.44 -2.24 14.84
C THR A 7 20.66 -3.01 14.30
N ILE A 8 21.64 -2.31 13.73
CA ILE A 8 22.91 -2.93 13.30
C ILE A 8 23.67 -3.52 14.47
N ALA A 9 23.73 -2.84 15.63
CA ALA A 9 24.39 -3.37 16.83
C ALA A 9 23.76 -4.70 17.29
N ASN A 10 22.44 -4.78 17.29
CA ASN A 10 21.72 -6.01 17.61
C ASN A 10 22.00 -7.13 16.59
N ILE A 11 22.00 -6.80 15.28
CA ILE A 11 22.37 -7.75 14.22
C ILE A 11 23.80 -8.26 14.43
N VAL A 12 24.76 -7.38 14.68
CA VAL A 12 26.16 -7.75 14.89
C VAL A 12 26.30 -8.68 16.10
N LYS A 13 25.56 -8.43 17.19
CA LYS A 13 25.51 -9.36 18.32
C LYS A 13 24.97 -10.74 17.90
N GLU A 14 23.82 -10.79 17.26
CA GLU A 14 23.21 -12.06 16.80
C GLU A 14 24.14 -12.83 15.84
N LEU A 15 24.82 -12.11 14.93
CA LEU A 15 25.77 -12.71 13.99
C LEU A 15 27.00 -13.27 14.72
N ASN A 16 27.58 -12.54 15.71
CA ASN A 16 28.67 -13.05 16.52
C ASN A 16 28.27 -14.32 17.31
N ASP A 17 27.07 -14.31 17.91
CA ASP A 17 26.56 -15.46 18.65
C ASP A 17 26.29 -16.68 17.75
N THR A 18 25.97 -16.46 16.48
CA THR A 18 25.45 -17.54 15.59
C THR A 18 26.48 -18.02 14.59
N ILE A 19 27.23 -17.11 13.93
CA ILE A 19 28.09 -17.47 12.78
C ILE A 19 29.57 -17.16 12.93
N LEU A 20 29.99 -16.56 14.04
CA LEU A 20 31.43 -16.37 14.32
C LEU A 20 32.14 -17.72 14.30
N ASN A 21 33.33 -17.78 13.74
CA ASN A 21 34.10 -18.99 13.46
C ASN A 21 33.46 -19.99 12.45
N GLY A 22 32.29 -19.64 11.87
CA GLY A 22 31.66 -20.44 10.84
C GLY A 22 32.39 -20.38 9.51
N ARG A 23 32.29 -21.47 8.72
CA ARG A 23 32.85 -21.55 7.36
C ARG A 23 31.82 -21.16 6.30
N ILE A 24 32.23 -20.39 5.31
CA ILE A 24 31.42 -19.98 4.16
C ILE A 24 31.36 -21.15 3.18
N ALA A 25 30.32 -21.99 3.29
CA ALA A 25 30.18 -23.20 2.47
C ALA A 25 29.68 -22.92 1.04
N LYS A 26 28.86 -21.87 0.83
CA LYS A 26 28.33 -21.51 -0.49
C LYS A 26 28.12 -20.00 -0.57
N ILE A 27 28.43 -19.44 -1.74
CA ILE A 27 28.19 -18.04 -2.09
C ILE A 27 27.28 -18.00 -3.30
N ALA A 28 26.17 -17.28 -3.21
CA ALA A 28 25.22 -17.07 -4.29
C ALA A 28 24.81 -15.59 -4.34
N GLN A 29 24.44 -15.14 -5.53
CA GLN A 29 23.93 -13.80 -5.78
C GLN A 29 22.59 -13.94 -6.51
N PRO A 30 21.46 -14.06 -5.76
CA PRO A 30 20.14 -14.29 -6.34
C PRO A 30 19.66 -13.13 -7.23
N GLU A 31 19.96 -11.89 -6.81
CA GLU A 31 19.62 -10.65 -7.52
C GLU A 31 20.87 -9.80 -7.74
N ASN A 32 20.78 -8.79 -8.60
CA ASN A 32 21.93 -7.95 -8.95
C ASN A 32 22.57 -7.24 -7.72
N ASP A 33 21.78 -6.95 -6.70
CA ASP A 33 22.19 -6.23 -5.48
C ASP A 33 21.97 -7.05 -4.19
N GLU A 34 21.80 -8.38 -4.31
CA GLU A 34 21.58 -9.27 -3.16
C GLU A 34 22.65 -10.40 -3.14
N LEU A 35 23.27 -10.62 -1.99
CA LEU A 35 24.22 -11.70 -1.71
C LEU A 35 23.62 -12.68 -0.70
N LEU A 36 23.78 -13.97 -0.95
CA LEU A 36 23.38 -15.07 -0.07
C LEU A 36 24.59 -15.93 0.29
N LEU A 37 25.01 -15.87 1.55
CA LEU A 37 26.09 -16.69 2.08
C LEU A 37 25.50 -17.87 2.87
N THR A 38 25.85 -19.10 2.50
CA THR A 38 25.55 -20.27 3.31
C THR A 38 26.74 -20.54 4.21
N ILE A 39 26.50 -20.48 5.51
CA ILE A 39 27.54 -20.58 6.54
C ILE A 39 27.30 -21.84 7.36
N LYS A 40 28.36 -22.55 7.70
CA LYS A 40 28.38 -23.71 8.59
C LYS A 40 29.08 -23.33 9.89
N PRO A 41 28.33 -22.89 10.93
CA PRO A 41 28.86 -22.75 12.28
C PRO A 41 29.15 -24.13 12.89
N ALA A 42 29.55 -24.17 14.14
CA ALA A 42 29.86 -25.43 14.86
C ALA A 42 28.67 -26.43 14.84
N LYS A 43 27.45 -25.92 14.84
CA LYS A 43 26.23 -26.75 14.76
C LYS A 43 25.30 -26.23 13.66
N GLY A 44 24.97 -27.11 12.73
CA GLY A 44 23.96 -26.85 11.69
C GLY A 44 24.46 -26.05 10.49
N GLN A 45 23.53 -25.43 9.80
CA GLN A 45 23.75 -24.59 8.64
C GLN A 45 22.77 -23.42 8.68
N VAL A 46 23.24 -22.24 8.40
CA VAL A 46 22.45 -21.00 8.35
C VAL A 46 22.80 -20.21 7.10
N ARG A 47 21.88 -19.40 6.63
CA ARG A 47 22.08 -18.49 5.49
C ARG A 47 22.05 -17.05 5.95
N LEU A 48 23.02 -16.28 5.50
CA LEU A 48 23.07 -14.84 5.68
C LEU A 48 22.62 -14.18 4.39
N VAL A 49 21.48 -13.49 4.43
CA VAL A 49 20.95 -12.68 3.34
C VAL A 49 21.46 -11.25 3.52
N ILE A 50 22.05 -10.69 2.47
CA ILE A 50 22.56 -9.32 2.44
C ILE A 50 21.99 -8.65 1.19
N SER A 51 21.18 -7.60 1.35
CA SER A 51 20.65 -6.79 0.25
C SER A 51 21.22 -5.38 0.32
N ALA A 52 21.83 -4.96 -0.77
CA ALA A 52 22.25 -3.59 -1.01
C ALA A 52 21.22 -2.82 -1.85
N SER A 53 19.96 -3.28 -1.92
CA SER A 53 18.89 -2.62 -2.68
C SER A 53 18.71 -1.16 -2.25
N ALA A 54 18.48 -0.28 -3.21
CA ALA A 54 18.28 1.15 -2.91
C ALA A 54 16.99 1.42 -2.13
N SER A 55 15.98 0.60 -2.35
CA SER A 55 14.66 0.71 -1.71
C SER A 55 14.53 -0.13 -0.45
N LEU A 56 15.23 -1.27 -0.40
CA LEU A 56 15.11 -2.25 0.70
C LEU A 56 16.48 -2.85 1.06
N PRO A 57 17.41 -2.03 1.59
CA PRO A 57 18.68 -2.54 2.08
C PRO A 57 18.48 -3.22 3.42
N LEU A 58 18.96 -4.46 3.56
CA LEU A 58 18.80 -5.26 4.78
C LEU A 58 19.85 -6.35 4.90
N ILE A 59 20.04 -6.85 6.11
CA ILE A 59 20.85 -8.01 6.43
C ILE A 59 20.19 -8.80 7.54
N TYR A 60 20.07 -10.12 7.37
CA TYR A 60 19.48 -11.01 8.37
C TYR A 60 19.84 -12.48 8.13
N LEU A 61 19.71 -13.29 9.18
CA LEU A 61 19.84 -14.73 9.10
C LEU A 61 18.52 -15.40 8.66
N SER A 62 18.62 -16.42 7.81
CA SER A 62 17.46 -17.18 7.31
C SER A 62 17.79 -18.68 7.24
N ARG A 63 16.74 -19.50 7.31
CA ARG A 63 16.81 -20.93 6.95
C ARG A 63 16.40 -21.19 5.53
N ASP A 64 15.73 -20.21 4.89
CA ASP A 64 15.16 -20.35 3.56
C ASP A 64 16.23 -20.27 2.48
N ASN A 65 16.03 -20.98 1.38
CA ASN A 65 16.88 -20.91 0.20
C ASN A 65 16.20 -20.05 -0.87
N LYS A 66 16.99 -19.24 -1.57
CA LYS A 66 16.51 -18.49 -2.73
C LYS A 66 17.05 -19.12 -4.02
N PRO A 67 16.24 -19.19 -5.10
CA PRO A 67 16.74 -19.60 -6.41
C PRO A 67 17.81 -18.61 -6.87
N SER A 68 18.85 -19.13 -7.51
CA SER A 68 19.95 -18.31 -8.06
C SER A 68 19.93 -18.39 -9.56
N PRO A 69 20.38 -17.36 -10.30
CA PRO A 69 20.50 -17.39 -11.75
C PRO A 69 21.44 -18.51 -12.20
N MET A 70 21.22 -19.05 -13.41
CA MET A 70 22.06 -20.12 -13.97
C MET A 70 23.52 -19.70 -14.12
N THR A 71 23.75 -18.43 -14.46
CA THR A 71 25.10 -17.83 -14.56
C THR A 71 25.31 -16.87 -13.38
N ALA A 72 26.33 -17.13 -12.57
CA ALA A 72 26.63 -16.27 -11.42
C ALA A 72 27.24 -14.94 -11.89
N PRO A 73 26.83 -13.78 -11.31
CA PRO A 73 27.45 -12.49 -11.60
C PRO A 73 28.94 -12.43 -11.23
N ASN A 74 29.68 -11.50 -11.84
CA ASN A 74 31.14 -11.38 -11.66
C ASN A 74 31.56 -11.22 -10.21
N PHE A 75 30.85 -10.36 -9.43
CA PHE A 75 31.15 -10.16 -8.01
C PHE A 75 30.99 -11.47 -7.20
N CYS A 76 29.96 -12.26 -7.48
CA CYS A 76 29.78 -13.57 -6.85
C CYS A 76 30.93 -14.53 -7.20
N MET A 77 31.36 -14.54 -8.47
CA MET A 77 32.48 -15.39 -8.92
C MET A 77 33.81 -14.99 -8.25
N LEU A 78 34.04 -13.68 -8.12
CA LEU A 78 35.20 -13.15 -7.42
C LEU A 78 35.20 -13.54 -5.93
N LEU A 79 34.08 -13.40 -5.25
CA LEU A 79 33.97 -13.84 -3.85
C LEU A 79 34.20 -15.36 -3.73
N ARG A 80 33.65 -16.18 -4.64
CA ARG A 80 33.90 -17.64 -4.65
C ARG A 80 35.38 -17.96 -4.80
N LYS A 81 36.10 -17.24 -5.67
CA LYS A 81 37.55 -17.42 -5.85
C LYS A 81 38.33 -17.13 -4.58
N HIS A 82 37.96 -16.09 -3.83
CA HIS A 82 38.77 -15.58 -2.73
C HIS A 82 38.35 -16.05 -1.34
N ILE A 83 37.08 -16.29 -1.07
CA ILE A 83 36.58 -16.58 0.28
C ILE A 83 35.70 -17.83 0.38
N ALA A 84 35.60 -18.66 -0.68
CA ALA A 84 34.96 -19.96 -0.54
C ALA A 84 35.70 -20.82 0.46
N ASN A 85 34.98 -21.47 1.38
CA ASN A 85 35.49 -22.23 2.53
C ASN A 85 36.29 -21.40 3.57
N GLY A 86 36.37 -20.08 3.41
CA GLY A 86 36.95 -19.17 4.39
C GLY A 86 36.17 -19.19 5.71
N ARG A 87 36.86 -18.86 6.79
CA ARG A 87 36.32 -18.79 8.15
C ARG A 87 36.09 -17.33 8.56
N ILE A 88 34.91 -17.04 9.07
CA ILE A 88 34.59 -15.71 9.63
C ILE A 88 35.24 -15.61 11.02
N VAL A 89 36.23 -14.75 11.16
CA VAL A 89 37.00 -14.60 12.39
C VAL A 89 36.70 -13.33 13.17
N GLY A 90 35.93 -12.42 12.56
CA GLY A 90 35.48 -11.19 13.21
C GLY A 90 34.24 -10.63 12.53
N ILE A 91 33.33 -10.08 13.35
CA ILE A 91 32.16 -9.34 12.89
C ILE A 91 32.05 -8.11 13.78
N SER A 92 32.11 -6.93 13.18
CA SER A 92 32.14 -5.67 13.93
C SER A 92 31.33 -4.59 13.26
N GLN A 93 30.96 -3.58 14.06
CA GLN A 93 30.31 -2.34 13.64
C GLN A 93 31.21 -1.18 14.05
N PRO A 94 31.64 -0.30 13.12
CA PRO A 94 32.35 0.93 13.47
C PRO A 94 31.43 1.90 14.20
N SER A 95 31.74 2.26 15.45
CA SER A 95 30.85 3.11 16.27
C SER A 95 29.41 2.59 16.25
N LEU A 96 28.42 3.44 15.97
CA LEU A 96 27.06 3.03 15.65
C LEU A 96 26.70 3.31 14.18
N GLU A 97 27.70 3.23 13.27
CA GLU A 97 27.45 3.37 11.84
C GLU A 97 26.57 2.23 11.31
N ARG A 98 25.86 2.49 10.22
CA ARG A 98 25.07 1.45 9.53
C ARG A 98 25.95 0.61 8.61
N ILE A 99 27.05 0.10 9.19
CA ILE A 99 28.09 -0.67 8.51
C ILE A 99 28.39 -1.91 9.32
N ILE A 100 28.50 -3.05 8.65
CA ILE A 100 28.98 -4.31 9.25
C ILE A 100 30.22 -4.74 8.50
N ARG A 101 31.28 -5.05 9.24
CA ARG A 101 32.54 -5.56 8.71
C ARG A 101 32.73 -7.01 9.12
N PHE A 102 32.91 -7.88 8.14
CA PHE A 102 33.24 -9.29 8.33
C PHE A 102 34.71 -9.48 8.00
N GLU A 103 35.47 -9.97 8.96
CA GLU A 103 36.85 -10.41 8.77
C GLU A 103 36.87 -11.92 8.43
N ILE A 104 37.46 -12.29 7.29
CA ILE A 104 37.42 -13.64 6.75
C ILE A 104 38.83 -14.13 6.50
N GLU A 105 39.20 -15.21 7.19
CA GLU A 105 40.44 -15.95 6.94
C GLU A 105 40.24 -17.03 5.88
N HIS A 106 41.15 -17.10 4.96
CA HIS A 106 41.18 -18.12 3.92
C HIS A 106 42.63 -18.42 3.51
N LEU A 107 42.84 -19.56 2.85
CA LEU A 107 44.11 -19.88 2.21
C LEU A 107 44.15 -19.27 0.81
N ASP A 108 45.24 -18.64 0.43
CA ASP A 108 45.46 -18.16 -0.92
C ASP A 108 45.86 -19.30 -1.89
N GLU A 109 46.21 -18.98 -3.13
CA GLU A 109 46.55 -19.95 -4.16
C GLU A 109 47.90 -20.67 -3.83
N LEU A 110 48.75 -20.11 -2.96
CA LEU A 110 50.00 -20.68 -2.51
C LEU A 110 49.84 -21.50 -1.20
N GLY A 111 48.69 -21.44 -0.57
CA GLY A 111 48.37 -22.08 0.69
C GLY A 111 48.69 -21.24 1.93
N ASP A 112 49.06 -19.98 1.74
CA ASP A 112 49.32 -19.05 2.84
C ASP A 112 48.00 -18.51 3.41
N LEU A 113 48.00 -18.33 4.75
CA LEU A 113 46.84 -17.79 5.46
C LEU A 113 46.72 -16.29 5.20
N CYS A 114 45.64 -15.89 4.53
CA CYS A 114 45.30 -14.50 4.22
C CYS A 114 44.04 -14.06 4.95
N ARG A 115 43.92 -12.76 5.21
CA ARG A 115 42.72 -12.15 5.79
C ARG A 115 42.16 -11.12 4.83
N LYS A 116 40.85 -11.14 4.62
CA LYS A 116 40.12 -10.17 3.80
C LYS A 116 38.85 -9.70 4.49
N SER A 117 38.36 -8.54 4.11
CA SER A 117 37.16 -7.94 4.72
C SER A 117 36.03 -7.88 3.72
N LEU A 118 34.85 -8.32 4.13
CA LEU A 118 33.58 -8.04 3.44
C LEU A 118 32.83 -6.98 4.24
N ILE A 119 32.58 -5.82 3.63
CA ILE A 119 31.98 -4.67 4.28
C ILE A 119 30.58 -4.46 3.69
N VAL A 120 29.58 -4.38 4.57
CA VAL A 120 28.16 -4.20 4.21
C VAL A 120 27.71 -2.85 4.73
N GLU A 121 27.32 -1.98 3.82
CA GLU A 121 26.78 -0.64 4.11
C GLU A 121 25.28 -0.62 3.88
N ILE A 122 24.49 -0.26 4.90
CA ILE A 122 23.04 -0.19 4.90
C ILE A 122 22.59 1.28 4.95
N MET A 123 22.71 1.99 3.82
CA MET A 123 22.54 3.45 3.73
C MET A 123 21.50 3.86 2.66
N GLY A 124 20.40 3.12 2.53
CA GLY A 124 19.36 3.38 1.54
C GLY A 124 19.93 3.31 0.10
N LYS A 125 19.74 4.35 -0.69
CA LYS A 125 20.25 4.40 -2.08
C LYS A 125 21.78 4.26 -2.20
N HIS A 126 22.52 4.53 -1.11
CA HIS A 126 23.98 4.42 -1.05
C HIS A 126 24.46 3.09 -0.46
N SER A 127 23.55 2.14 -0.22
CA SER A 127 23.91 0.80 0.27
C SER A 127 24.79 0.06 -0.72
N ASN A 128 25.80 -0.65 -0.18
CA ASN A 128 26.77 -1.40 -0.99
C ASN A 128 27.30 -2.63 -0.23
N ILE A 129 27.90 -3.55 -0.96
CA ILE A 129 28.68 -4.68 -0.41
C ILE A 129 30.05 -4.59 -1.06
N ILE A 130 31.07 -4.37 -0.24
CA ILE A 130 32.41 -4.02 -0.68
C ILE A 130 33.39 -5.08 -0.18
N PHE A 131 34.25 -5.57 -1.05
CA PHE A 131 35.25 -6.58 -0.71
C PHE A 131 36.65 -5.99 -0.75
N CYS A 132 37.38 -6.04 0.37
CA CYS A 132 38.68 -5.44 0.55
C CYS A 132 39.77 -6.45 0.92
N ASN A 133 41.02 -6.13 0.59
CA ASN A 133 42.18 -6.86 1.04
C ASN A 133 42.60 -6.44 2.47
N GLU A 134 43.67 -7.01 2.99
CA GLU A 134 44.21 -6.74 4.32
C GLU A 134 44.63 -5.27 4.55
N LYS A 135 44.99 -4.58 3.46
CA LYS A 135 45.41 -3.16 3.49
C LYS A 135 44.25 -2.19 3.34
N GLY A 136 43.00 -2.67 3.34
CA GLY A 136 41.81 -1.84 3.12
C GLY A 136 41.58 -1.40 1.68
N MET A 137 42.33 -1.92 0.71
CA MET A 137 42.14 -1.63 -0.70
C MET A 137 40.95 -2.43 -1.25
N ILE A 138 40.06 -1.79 -1.96
CA ILE A 138 38.89 -2.41 -2.59
C ILE A 138 39.36 -3.37 -3.68
N ILE A 139 39.01 -4.64 -3.55
CA ILE A 139 39.20 -5.64 -4.58
C ILE A 139 38.05 -5.55 -5.60
N ASP A 140 36.80 -5.47 -5.10
CA ASP A 140 35.60 -5.25 -5.90
C ASP A 140 34.40 -4.88 -5.00
N SER A 141 33.27 -4.53 -5.61
CA SER A 141 32.02 -4.23 -4.90
C SER A 141 30.82 -4.64 -5.73
N ILE A 142 29.67 -4.91 -5.06
CA ILE A 142 28.43 -5.28 -5.76
C ILE A 142 27.88 -4.11 -6.59
N LYS A 143 28.19 -2.87 -6.20
CA LYS A 143 27.87 -1.64 -6.94
C LYS A 143 29.14 -0.79 -7.09
N HIS A 144 29.53 -0.55 -8.31
CA HIS A 144 30.61 0.39 -8.62
C HIS A 144 30.11 1.82 -8.52
N VAL A 145 30.85 2.69 -7.83
CA VAL A 145 30.56 4.12 -7.69
C VAL A 145 31.73 4.92 -8.20
N SER A 146 31.58 5.56 -9.36
CA SER A 146 32.59 6.41 -9.96
C SER A 146 32.51 7.86 -9.46
N ALA A 147 33.55 8.67 -9.74
CA ALA A 147 33.57 10.10 -9.45
C ALA A 147 32.42 10.87 -10.09
N GLN A 148 31.84 10.40 -11.19
CA GLN A 148 30.66 10.98 -11.81
C GLN A 148 29.36 10.72 -11.03
N MET A 149 29.31 9.63 -10.27
CA MET A 149 28.14 9.22 -9.47
C MET A 149 28.17 9.76 -8.05
N SER A 150 29.35 10.03 -7.50
CA SER A 150 29.53 10.55 -6.14
C SER A 150 30.72 11.50 -6.07
N SER A 151 30.46 12.68 -5.51
CA SER A 151 31.52 13.67 -5.19
C SER A 151 32.23 13.37 -3.86
N VAL A 152 31.74 12.40 -3.07
CA VAL A 152 32.25 12.12 -1.73
C VAL A 152 33.34 11.06 -1.76
N ARG A 153 33.10 9.95 -2.44
CA ARG A 153 34.10 8.88 -2.62
C ARG A 153 33.80 8.03 -3.85
N GLU A 154 34.84 7.40 -4.35
CA GLU A 154 34.74 6.34 -5.36
C GLU A 154 34.74 4.98 -4.68
N VAL A 155 33.93 4.04 -5.18
CA VAL A 155 33.94 2.63 -4.78
C VAL A 155 34.25 1.79 -6.03
N LEU A 156 35.54 1.66 -6.30
CA LEU A 156 36.07 0.99 -7.49
C LEU A 156 37.27 0.11 -7.10
N PRO A 157 37.58 -0.94 -7.86
CA PRO A 157 38.78 -1.76 -7.64
C PRO A 157 40.06 -0.90 -7.61
N GLY A 158 40.93 -1.19 -6.65
CA GLY A 158 42.19 -0.46 -6.44
C GLY A 158 42.09 0.86 -5.69
N ARG A 159 40.90 1.29 -5.27
CA ARG A 159 40.71 2.43 -4.36
C ARG A 159 40.78 1.98 -2.91
N GLU A 160 41.20 2.90 -2.02
CA GLU A 160 41.16 2.68 -0.59
C GLU A 160 39.74 2.82 -0.06
N TYR A 161 39.32 1.89 0.82
CA TYR A 161 38.04 1.99 1.51
C TYR A 161 38.16 2.94 2.71
N PHE A 162 37.25 3.90 2.80
CA PHE A 162 37.06 4.73 3.99
C PHE A 162 35.57 5.04 4.21
N ILE A 163 35.21 5.34 5.45
CA ILE A 163 33.88 5.77 5.84
C ILE A 163 33.82 7.30 5.68
N PRO A 164 32.94 7.86 4.82
CA PRO A 164 32.88 9.31 4.65
C PRO A 164 32.29 9.98 5.90
N ASP A 165 33.00 10.90 6.48
CA ASP A 165 32.50 11.78 7.55
C ASP A 165 31.79 13.01 6.95
N THR A 166 30.61 12.77 6.35
CA THR A 166 29.84 13.84 5.67
C THR A 166 28.95 14.63 6.62
N MET A 167 28.61 14.07 7.79
CA MET A 167 27.62 14.63 8.70
C MET A 167 28.23 15.16 10.01
N LYS A 168 29.49 14.90 10.28
CA LYS A 168 30.22 15.29 11.52
C LYS A 168 29.40 14.97 12.78
N LYS A 169 28.89 13.74 12.85
CA LYS A 169 28.12 13.28 13.99
C LYS A 169 29.03 12.65 15.04
N GLU A 170 28.72 12.95 16.28
CA GLU A 170 29.41 12.37 17.41
C GLU A 170 29.03 10.91 17.68
N ASN A 171 29.94 10.15 18.26
CA ASN A 171 29.66 8.81 18.74
C ASN A 171 28.76 8.90 19.99
N PRO A 172 27.55 8.33 20.01
CA PRO A 172 26.68 8.40 21.17
C PRO A 172 27.12 7.54 22.35
N LEU A 173 28.01 6.57 22.10
CA LEU A 173 28.50 5.63 23.15
C LEU A 173 29.59 6.30 23.99
N GLY A 174 29.27 6.59 25.26
CA GLY A 174 30.23 7.15 26.21
C GLY A 174 30.53 8.65 26.03
N ILE A 175 29.65 9.41 25.36
CA ILE A 175 29.81 10.86 25.23
C ILE A 175 29.70 11.55 26.59
N PRO A 176 30.60 12.50 26.93
CA PRO A 176 30.50 13.30 28.16
C PRO A 176 29.28 14.26 28.12
N GLU A 177 28.71 14.58 29.29
CA GLU A 177 27.55 15.47 29.43
C GLU A 177 27.78 16.86 28.83
N GLU A 178 28.98 17.42 29.01
CA GLU A 178 29.34 18.72 28.47
C GLU A 178 29.26 18.71 26.92
N ASN A 179 29.82 17.68 26.28
CA ASN A 179 29.80 17.54 24.83
C ASN A 179 28.39 17.29 24.31
N PHE A 180 27.61 16.44 24.98
CA PHE A 180 26.22 16.20 24.65
C PHE A 180 25.39 17.50 24.65
N THR A 181 25.53 18.28 25.72
CA THR A 181 24.81 19.57 25.89
C THR A 181 25.25 20.57 24.83
N GLN A 182 26.55 20.69 24.59
CA GLN A 182 27.10 21.61 23.57
C GLN A 182 26.60 21.26 22.17
N GLU A 183 26.59 19.98 21.82
CA GLU A 183 26.09 19.52 20.52
C GLU A 183 24.61 19.85 20.31
N LEU A 184 23.75 19.65 21.32
CA LEU A 184 22.34 19.97 21.23
C LEU A 184 22.09 21.48 21.14
N LEU A 185 22.77 22.28 21.98
CA LEU A 185 22.61 23.75 22.00
C LEU A 185 23.17 24.42 20.74
N SER A 186 24.12 23.79 20.06
CA SER A 186 24.69 24.32 18.80
C SER A 186 23.68 24.31 17.63
N LYS A 187 22.55 23.58 17.77
CA LYS A 187 21.58 23.34 16.69
C LYS A 187 20.24 24.02 16.98
N PRO A 188 19.86 25.10 16.28
CA PRO A 188 18.61 25.80 16.48
C PRO A 188 17.43 25.02 15.85
N MET A 189 17.09 23.88 16.44
CA MET A 189 16.02 22.99 15.97
C MET A 189 15.35 22.27 17.14
N PRO A 190 14.20 21.61 16.94
CA PRO A 190 13.56 20.76 17.95
C PRO A 190 14.52 19.72 18.54
N VAL A 191 14.43 19.49 19.86
CA VAL A 191 15.39 18.65 20.59
C VAL A 191 15.45 17.22 20.06
N GLY A 192 14.31 16.60 19.72
CA GLY A 192 14.31 15.28 19.07
C GLY A 192 15.11 15.29 17.77
N LYS A 193 14.98 16.36 16.97
CA LYS A 193 15.71 16.54 15.73
C LYS A 193 17.20 16.82 15.95
N ALA A 194 17.54 17.58 16.99
CA ALA A 194 18.90 17.83 17.40
C ALA A 194 19.61 16.53 17.77
N ILE A 195 18.98 15.62 18.54
CA ILE A 195 19.54 14.33 18.93
C ILE A 195 19.92 13.49 17.70
N TYR A 196 18.99 13.18 16.80
CA TYR A 196 19.33 12.29 15.67
C TYR A 196 20.22 12.93 14.60
N ASN A 197 20.36 14.27 14.60
CA ASN A 197 21.30 14.98 13.73
C ASN A 197 22.69 15.12 14.35
N SER A 198 22.82 15.03 15.68
CA SER A 198 24.11 15.14 16.39
C SER A 198 24.81 13.80 16.55
N PHE A 199 24.07 12.72 16.68
CA PHE A 199 24.64 11.43 17.06
C PHE A 199 24.49 10.38 15.96
N THR A 200 25.60 9.64 15.74
CA THR A 200 25.65 8.55 14.76
C THR A 200 24.73 7.41 15.19
N GLY A 201 24.02 6.83 14.23
CA GLY A 201 23.21 5.62 14.41
C GLY A 201 21.88 5.80 15.14
N ILE A 202 21.52 7.01 15.55
CA ILE A 202 20.24 7.31 16.18
C ILE A 202 19.22 7.68 15.11
N SER A 203 18.06 7.00 15.15
CA SER A 203 16.91 7.29 14.28
C SER A 203 15.97 8.31 14.92
N PRO A 204 15.08 8.98 14.13
CA PRO A 204 14.05 9.85 14.69
C PRO A 204 13.18 9.16 15.75
N VAL A 205 12.84 7.88 15.52
CA VAL A 205 12.00 7.09 16.44
C VAL A 205 12.69 6.88 17.78
N VAL A 206 13.99 6.58 17.77
CA VAL A 206 14.81 6.45 19.00
C VAL A 206 14.95 7.80 19.69
N ALA A 207 15.16 8.88 18.95
CA ALA A 207 15.22 10.22 19.54
C ALA A 207 13.92 10.62 20.23
N GLU A 208 12.77 10.28 19.64
CA GLU A 208 11.46 10.48 20.25
C GLU A 208 11.27 9.63 21.51
N GLU A 209 11.71 8.38 21.51
CA GLU A 209 11.69 7.54 22.72
C GLU A 209 12.51 8.14 23.85
N ILE A 210 13.73 8.61 23.56
CA ILE A 210 14.59 9.24 24.57
C ILE A 210 13.94 10.51 25.16
N CYS A 211 13.33 11.36 24.30
CA CYS A 211 12.57 12.52 24.77
C CYS A 211 11.35 12.11 25.61
N TYR A 212 10.63 11.08 25.18
CA TYR A 212 9.47 10.56 25.90
C TYR A 212 9.84 10.03 27.29
N LEU A 213 10.93 9.25 27.39
CA LEU A 213 11.47 8.76 28.68
C LEU A 213 11.92 9.89 29.60
N ALA A 214 12.38 11.01 29.02
CA ALA A 214 12.72 12.21 29.76
C ALA A 214 11.50 13.10 30.11
N GLY A 215 10.29 12.74 29.65
CA GLY A 215 9.09 13.57 29.84
C GLY A 215 9.16 14.92 29.10
N ILE A 216 9.93 14.99 28.01
CA ILE A 216 10.18 16.19 27.22
C ILE A 216 9.47 16.07 25.86
N ASP A 217 8.73 17.12 25.46
CA ASP A 217 8.18 17.20 24.11
C ASP A 217 9.33 17.36 23.10
N SER A 218 9.47 16.39 22.18
CA SER A 218 10.52 16.35 21.16
C SER A 218 10.50 17.53 20.19
N SER A 219 9.39 18.28 20.14
CA SER A 219 9.20 19.47 19.29
C SER A 219 9.75 20.77 19.90
N VAL A 220 10.07 20.80 21.19
CA VAL A 220 10.64 21.98 21.86
C VAL A 220 12.05 22.26 21.34
N PRO A 221 12.41 23.52 21.03
CA PRO A 221 13.78 23.86 20.64
C PRO A 221 14.79 23.55 21.74
N ALA A 222 15.92 22.93 21.40
CA ALA A 222 16.96 22.61 22.37
C ALA A 222 17.49 23.85 23.11
N SER A 223 17.50 25.01 22.44
CA SER A 223 17.94 26.29 23.02
C SER A 223 17.01 26.86 24.10
N GLU A 224 15.76 26.40 24.20
CA GLU A 224 14.78 26.82 25.20
C GLU A 224 14.79 25.96 26.45
N MET A 225 15.61 24.90 26.49
CA MET A 225 15.69 23.97 27.59
C MET A 225 16.57 24.51 28.71
N SER A 226 16.12 24.36 29.97
CA SER A 226 16.95 24.66 31.12
C SER A 226 18.08 23.63 31.29
N GLY A 227 19.16 24.02 32.02
CA GLY A 227 20.27 23.11 32.30
C GLY A 227 19.83 21.83 33.00
N ASP A 228 18.87 21.92 33.94
CA ASP A 228 18.33 20.76 34.65
C ASP A 228 17.59 19.79 33.72
N LEU A 229 16.83 20.32 32.75
CA LEU A 229 16.15 19.49 31.73
C LEU A 229 17.17 18.81 30.80
N LEU A 230 18.21 19.52 30.40
CA LEU A 230 19.29 18.94 29.57
C LEU A 230 20.06 17.85 30.34
N ALA A 231 20.36 18.07 31.61
CA ALA A 231 20.99 17.06 32.46
C ALA A 231 20.09 15.82 32.67
N HIS A 232 18.76 16.04 32.78
CA HIS A 232 17.81 14.94 32.85
C HIS A 232 17.73 14.17 31.54
N LEU A 233 17.65 14.87 30.39
CA LEU A 233 17.69 14.28 29.05
C LEU A 233 18.96 13.47 28.82
N TYR A 234 20.12 14.01 29.24
CA TYR A 234 21.40 13.30 29.14
C TYR A 234 21.40 11.98 29.93
N ARG A 235 20.84 11.97 31.14
CA ARG A 235 20.72 10.73 31.95
C ARG A 235 19.87 9.68 31.24
N GLN A 236 18.72 10.07 30.63
CA GLN A 236 17.87 9.13 29.88
C GLN A 236 18.58 8.66 28.59
N PHE A 237 19.27 9.56 27.91
CA PHE A 237 20.09 9.23 26.75
C PHE A 237 21.17 8.21 27.09
N THR A 238 21.94 8.45 28.17
CA THR A 238 23.02 7.55 28.61
C THR A 238 22.46 6.19 29.01
N TYR A 239 21.37 6.16 29.79
CA TYR A 239 20.71 4.92 30.18
C TYR A 239 20.25 4.11 28.95
N PHE A 240 19.72 4.78 27.93
CA PHE A 240 19.33 4.12 26.69
C PHE A 240 20.54 3.57 25.92
N MET A 241 21.63 4.31 25.85
CA MET A 241 22.88 3.88 25.21
C MET A 241 23.61 2.77 25.97
N GLU A 242 23.51 2.74 27.28
CA GLU A 242 24.06 1.64 28.10
C GLU A 242 23.45 0.29 27.73
N GLN A 243 22.15 0.23 27.44
CA GLN A 243 21.49 -1.00 26.96
C GLN A 243 22.12 -1.50 25.65
N VAL A 244 22.49 -0.58 24.75
CA VAL A 244 23.19 -0.92 23.50
C VAL A 244 24.59 -1.47 23.78
N THR A 245 25.35 -0.78 24.65
CA THR A 245 26.70 -1.18 25.01
C THR A 245 26.73 -2.54 25.70
N GLU A 246 25.79 -2.80 26.59
CA GLU A 246 25.63 -4.07 27.30
C GLU A 246 24.95 -5.15 26.45
N SER A 247 24.59 -4.84 25.22
CA SER A 247 23.87 -5.73 24.28
C SER A 247 22.56 -6.30 24.84
N LYS A 248 21.85 -5.51 25.65
CA LYS A 248 20.53 -5.84 26.23
C LYS A 248 19.41 -5.50 25.25
N PHE A 249 19.29 -6.27 24.17
CA PHE A 249 18.28 -6.04 23.14
C PHE A 249 16.97 -6.77 23.43
N SER A 250 15.87 -6.16 23.03
CA SER A 250 14.50 -6.69 23.13
C SER A 250 13.77 -6.43 21.82
N PRO A 251 14.13 -7.17 20.74
CA PRO A 251 13.59 -6.89 19.41
C PRO A 251 12.08 -7.13 19.35
N ALA A 252 11.34 -6.16 18.82
CA ALA A 252 9.89 -6.20 18.74
C ALA A 252 9.36 -5.52 17.48
N ILE A 253 8.14 -5.93 17.06
CA ILE A 253 7.35 -5.27 16.00
C ILE A 253 6.12 -4.66 16.66
N TYR A 254 5.80 -3.42 16.25
CA TYR A 254 4.64 -2.65 16.68
C TYR A 254 3.59 -2.67 15.57
N TYR A 255 2.37 -3.12 15.89
CA TYR A 255 1.28 -3.31 14.94
C TYR A 255 0.13 -2.35 15.20
N ASP A 256 -0.44 -1.82 14.11
CA ASP A 256 -1.72 -1.15 14.07
C ASP A 256 -2.72 -2.13 13.45
N GLY A 257 -3.54 -2.79 14.28
CA GLY A 257 -4.27 -3.98 13.86
C GLY A 257 -3.33 -5.07 13.34
N ASN A 258 -3.47 -5.44 12.06
CA ASN A 258 -2.63 -6.44 11.40
C ASN A 258 -1.45 -5.83 10.61
N GLU A 259 -1.34 -4.50 10.52
CA GLU A 259 -0.29 -3.84 9.75
C GLU A 259 0.94 -3.53 10.61
N PRO A 260 2.14 -4.04 10.27
CA PRO A 260 3.36 -3.69 10.98
C PRO A 260 3.74 -2.23 10.69
N LYS A 261 3.71 -1.38 11.73
CA LYS A 261 4.04 0.05 11.63
C LYS A 261 5.52 0.33 11.80
N GLU A 262 6.12 -0.21 12.85
CA GLU A 262 7.52 0.01 13.19
C GLU A 262 8.12 -1.25 13.82
N PHE A 263 9.44 -1.36 13.81
CA PHE A 263 10.18 -2.33 14.62
C PHE A 263 11.34 -1.66 15.31
N SER A 264 11.79 -2.23 16.41
CA SER A 264 12.95 -1.74 17.15
C SER A 264 13.72 -2.87 17.78
N SER A 265 15.02 -2.64 18.03
CA SER A 265 15.90 -3.52 18.80
C SER A 265 15.81 -3.28 20.29
N LEU A 266 15.26 -2.16 20.74
CA LEU A 266 14.96 -1.82 22.12
C LEU A 266 13.47 -1.49 22.25
N LEU A 267 12.94 -1.60 23.46
CA LEU A 267 11.53 -1.30 23.73
C LEU A 267 11.26 0.19 23.49
N LEU A 268 10.19 0.48 22.76
CA LEU A 268 9.68 1.84 22.50
C LEU A 268 8.38 2.04 23.30
N THR A 269 8.48 2.77 24.41
CA THR A 269 7.34 2.95 25.34
C THR A 269 6.36 4.03 24.86
N HIS A 270 6.81 4.97 24.02
CA HIS A 270 5.92 5.96 23.39
C HIS A 270 4.95 5.35 22.39
N PHE A 271 5.17 4.12 21.92
CA PHE A 271 4.23 3.35 21.09
C PHE A 271 3.18 2.58 21.89
N SER A 272 2.78 3.07 23.07
CA SER A 272 1.82 2.41 23.97
C SER A 272 0.45 2.08 23.35
N ASN A 273 0.05 2.79 22.29
CA ASN A 273 -1.22 2.60 21.59
C ASN A 273 -1.19 1.45 20.55
N TYR A 274 -0.01 0.85 20.29
CA TYR A 274 0.16 -0.22 19.32
C TYR A 274 0.28 -1.57 20.00
N GLN A 275 -0.15 -2.63 19.30
CA GLN A 275 0.08 -3.99 19.75
C GLN A 275 1.57 -4.34 19.55
N VAL A 276 2.24 -4.79 20.62
CA VAL A 276 3.65 -5.13 20.61
C VAL A 276 3.82 -6.64 20.55
N LYS A 277 4.60 -7.12 19.59
CA LYS A 277 5.02 -8.50 19.50
C LYS A 277 6.54 -8.60 19.62
N SER A 278 7.02 -9.20 20.70
CA SER A 278 8.44 -9.43 20.97
C SER A 278 8.93 -10.70 20.28
N TYR A 279 10.23 -10.73 19.96
CA TYR A 279 10.92 -11.83 19.30
C TYR A 279 12.27 -12.08 19.97
N ASP A 280 12.77 -13.31 19.90
CA ASP A 280 14.11 -13.65 20.41
C ASP A 280 15.24 -13.29 19.44
N SER A 281 14.91 -13.04 18.17
CA SER A 281 15.86 -12.82 17.07
C SER A 281 15.51 -11.55 16.30
N ILE A 282 16.49 -10.66 16.13
CA ILE A 282 16.35 -9.48 15.27
C ILE A 282 16.21 -9.88 13.79
N SER A 283 16.85 -10.96 13.37
CA SER A 283 16.69 -11.52 12.03
C SER A 283 15.25 -11.95 11.74
N GLU A 284 14.56 -12.52 12.73
CA GLU A 284 13.16 -12.88 12.61
C GLU A 284 12.26 -11.65 12.53
N VAL A 285 12.52 -10.61 13.33
CA VAL A 285 11.85 -9.31 13.26
C VAL A 285 11.98 -8.71 11.85
N ILE A 286 13.21 -8.61 11.34
CA ILE A 286 13.50 -8.04 10.01
C ILE A 286 12.76 -8.84 8.93
N ARG A 287 12.88 -10.16 8.95
CA ARG A 287 12.22 -11.05 7.99
C ARG A 287 10.70 -10.86 8.02
N THR A 288 10.09 -10.85 9.19
CA THR A 288 8.64 -10.73 9.38
C THR A 288 8.14 -9.34 8.95
N TYR A 289 8.79 -8.29 9.41
CA TYR A 289 8.43 -6.91 9.12
C TYR A 289 8.53 -6.60 7.61
N TYR A 290 9.65 -6.95 6.99
CA TYR A 290 9.87 -6.63 5.58
C TYR A 290 9.17 -7.58 4.62
N SER A 291 8.96 -8.86 4.96
CA SER A 291 8.18 -9.77 4.11
C SER A 291 6.73 -9.27 3.95
N SER A 292 6.13 -8.80 5.03
CA SER A 292 4.80 -8.20 4.99
C SER A 292 4.78 -6.90 4.17
N ARG A 293 5.75 -6.01 4.37
CA ARG A 293 5.85 -4.74 3.62
C ARG A 293 6.26 -4.93 2.17
N ASP A 294 7.16 -5.88 1.87
CA ASP A 294 7.58 -6.19 0.50
C ASP A 294 6.41 -6.75 -0.30
N LEU A 295 5.62 -7.62 0.29
CA LEU A 295 4.39 -8.13 -0.32
C LEU A 295 3.43 -6.99 -0.65
N ILE A 296 3.14 -6.10 0.31
CA ILE A 296 2.28 -4.93 0.11
C ILE A 296 2.85 -4.01 -0.97
N THR A 297 4.17 -3.76 -0.95
CA THR A 297 4.83 -2.90 -1.93
C THR A 297 4.81 -3.51 -3.33
N ARG A 298 5.06 -4.80 -3.47
CA ARG A 298 4.96 -5.53 -4.74
C ARG A 298 3.54 -5.53 -5.27
N ILE A 299 2.55 -5.77 -4.43
CA ILE A 299 1.14 -5.69 -4.79
C ILE A 299 0.81 -4.27 -5.29
N ARG A 300 1.23 -3.23 -4.56
CA ARG A 300 1.02 -1.83 -4.97
C ARG A 300 1.71 -1.51 -6.31
N GLN A 301 2.96 -1.93 -6.51
CA GLN A 301 3.68 -1.72 -7.78
C GLN A 301 3.02 -2.47 -8.94
N LYS A 302 2.70 -3.76 -8.75
CA LYS A 302 2.03 -4.57 -9.79
C LYS A 302 0.60 -4.11 -10.06
N SER A 303 -0.09 -3.54 -9.06
CA SER A 303 -1.43 -2.96 -9.24
C SER A 303 -1.42 -1.57 -9.88
N SER A 304 -0.27 -0.88 -9.96
CA SER A 304 -0.20 0.50 -10.45
C SER A 304 -0.73 0.65 -11.88
N ASP A 305 -0.42 -0.29 -12.78
CA ASP A 305 -0.91 -0.29 -14.14
C ASP A 305 -2.43 -0.55 -14.21
N LEU A 306 -2.95 -1.47 -13.40
CA LEU A 306 -4.38 -1.74 -13.30
C LEU A 306 -5.12 -0.52 -12.73
N ARG A 307 -4.57 0.10 -11.69
CA ARG A 307 -5.12 1.34 -11.09
C ARG A 307 -5.18 2.46 -12.11
N ARG A 308 -4.12 2.65 -12.90
CA ARG A 308 -4.10 3.66 -13.97
C ARG A 308 -5.18 3.41 -15.03
N VAL A 309 -5.39 2.16 -15.45
CA VAL A 309 -6.45 1.79 -16.39
C VAL A 309 -7.83 2.14 -15.80
N VAL A 310 -8.10 1.71 -14.57
CA VAL A 310 -9.37 1.97 -13.88
C VAL A 310 -9.60 3.47 -13.68
N GLN A 311 -8.59 4.20 -13.20
CA GLN A 311 -8.69 5.64 -12.98
C GLN A 311 -8.96 6.42 -14.27
N THR A 312 -8.25 6.09 -15.35
CA THR A 312 -8.45 6.72 -16.68
C THR A 312 -9.88 6.46 -17.19
N ALA A 313 -10.39 5.23 -17.02
CA ALA A 313 -11.74 4.87 -17.40
C ALA A 313 -12.80 5.61 -16.55
N LEU A 314 -12.58 5.71 -15.23
CA LEU A 314 -13.43 6.46 -14.31
C LEU A 314 -13.52 7.95 -14.69
N GLU A 315 -12.39 8.59 -14.92
CA GLU A 315 -12.36 10.02 -15.30
C GLU A 315 -13.09 10.27 -16.62
N ARG A 316 -12.89 9.39 -17.61
CA ARG A 316 -13.59 9.47 -18.89
C ARG A 316 -15.11 9.32 -18.72
N ASN A 317 -15.55 8.33 -17.96
CA ASN A 317 -16.98 8.07 -17.75
C ASN A 317 -17.63 9.16 -16.89
N ARG A 318 -16.97 9.71 -15.88
CA ARG A 318 -17.47 10.85 -15.10
C ARG A 318 -17.67 12.09 -15.98
N LYS A 319 -16.68 12.44 -16.82
CA LYS A 319 -16.82 13.54 -17.78
C LYS A 319 -17.98 13.32 -18.77
N LYS A 320 -18.14 12.07 -19.26
CA LYS A 320 -19.25 11.67 -20.15
C LYS A 320 -20.58 11.84 -19.43
N TYR A 321 -20.68 11.38 -18.19
CA TYR A 321 -21.89 11.49 -17.35
C TYR A 321 -22.30 12.93 -17.11
N ASP A 322 -21.37 13.80 -16.75
CA ASP A 322 -21.62 15.23 -16.52
C ASP A 322 -22.10 15.93 -17.80
N LEU A 323 -21.50 15.60 -18.96
CA LEU A 323 -21.94 16.12 -20.25
C LEU A 323 -23.35 15.66 -20.60
N GLN A 324 -23.66 14.37 -20.40
CA GLN A 324 -24.98 13.80 -20.63
C GLN A 324 -26.06 14.45 -19.73
N LEU A 325 -25.74 14.68 -18.44
CA LEU A 325 -26.65 15.39 -17.53
C LEU A 325 -26.92 16.82 -17.98
N LYS A 326 -25.87 17.54 -18.44
CA LYS A 326 -26.05 18.89 -18.99
C LYS A 326 -26.97 18.87 -20.22
N GLN A 327 -26.75 17.96 -21.16
CA GLN A 327 -27.56 17.81 -22.34
C GLN A 327 -29.00 17.40 -21.99
N LEU A 328 -29.22 16.57 -20.97
CA LEU A 328 -30.55 16.20 -20.50
C LEU A 328 -31.31 17.41 -19.97
N ARG A 329 -30.67 18.25 -19.15
CA ARG A 329 -31.27 19.51 -18.66
C ARG A 329 -31.70 20.45 -19.79
N ASP A 330 -30.93 20.53 -20.88
CA ASP A 330 -31.26 21.34 -22.05
C ASP A 330 -32.57 20.86 -22.73
N THR A 331 -32.97 19.62 -22.48
CA THR A 331 -34.24 19.05 -23.01
C THR A 331 -35.44 19.20 -22.07
N GLU A 332 -35.25 19.63 -20.81
CA GLU A 332 -36.34 19.79 -19.82
C GLU A 332 -37.38 20.80 -20.25
N SER A 333 -36.96 21.84 -20.96
CA SER A 333 -37.85 22.88 -21.48
C SER A 333 -38.54 22.50 -22.79
N ARG A 334 -38.54 21.22 -23.21
CA ARG A 334 -39.11 20.76 -24.50
C ARG A 334 -40.61 21.02 -24.64
N ASP A 335 -41.37 20.89 -23.54
CA ASP A 335 -42.82 20.99 -23.55
C ASP A 335 -43.32 22.37 -23.98
N LYS A 336 -42.52 23.43 -23.76
CA LYS A 336 -42.83 24.78 -24.27
C LYS A 336 -42.97 24.80 -25.80
N TYR A 337 -42.16 24.02 -26.52
CA TYR A 337 -42.21 23.99 -27.97
C TYR A 337 -43.46 23.24 -28.48
N LYS A 338 -43.97 22.25 -27.75
CA LYS A 338 -45.26 21.62 -27.99
C LYS A 338 -46.38 22.64 -27.83
N VAL A 339 -46.40 23.35 -26.68
CA VAL A 339 -47.37 24.40 -26.39
C VAL A 339 -47.33 25.50 -27.47
N TYR A 340 -46.14 25.97 -27.87
CA TYR A 340 -45.99 26.97 -28.92
C TYR A 340 -46.57 26.47 -30.26
N GLY A 341 -46.30 25.24 -30.66
CA GLY A 341 -46.85 24.64 -31.86
C GLY A 341 -48.38 24.55 -31.84
N GLU A 342 -48.95 24.11 -30.70
CA GLU A 342 -50.42 24.01 -30.50
C GLU A 342 -51.09 25.37 -30.53
N LEU A 343 -50.51 26.39 -29.84
CA LEU A 343 -51.09 27.75 -29.83
C LEU A 343 -51.01 28.43 -31.19
N ILE A 344 -49.92 28.25 -31.94
CA ILE A 344 -49.82 28.76 -33.31
C ILE A 344 -50.88 28.06 -34.22
N HIS A 345 -51.06 26.76 -34.03
CA HIS A 345 -52.07 26.02 -34.80
C HIS A 345 -53.52 26.50 -34.50
N THR A 346 -53.77 26.85 -33.21
CA THR A 346 -55.11 27.30 -32.75
C THR A 346 -55.40 28.75 -33.11
N TYR A 347 -54.41 29.65 -32.90
CA TYR A 347 -54.63 31.11 -33.05
C TYR A 347 -53.97 31.71 -34.31
N GLY A 348 -53.19 30.92 -35.05
CA GLY A 348 -52.36 31.40 -36.16
C GLY A 348 -53.17 31.83 -37.39
N TYR A 349 -54.49 31.53 -37.50
CA TYR A 349 -55.34 31.92 -38.60
C TYR A 349 -55.60 33.43 -38.66
N ASN A 350 -55.39 34.18 -37.55
CA ASN A 350 -55.53 35.62 -37.47
C ASN A 350 -54.22 36.40 -37.64
N LEU A 351 -53.13 35.72 -37.93
CA LEU A 351 -51.80 36.35 -38.05
C LEU A 351 -51.67 37.02 -39.43
N GLU A 352 -51.17 38.28 -39.44
CA GLU A 352 -50.77 38.97 -40.64
C GLU A 352 -49.51 38.35 -41.25
N GLU A 353 -49.39 38.41 -42.57
CA GLU A 353 -48.20 37.89 -43.27
C GLU A 353 -46.93 38.65 -42.84
N GLY A 354 -45.88 37.93 -42.46
CA GLY A 354 -44.64 38.51 -41.93
C GLY A 354 -44.65 38.84 -40.44
N ALA A 355 -45.64 38.39 -39.65
CA ALA A 355 -45.66 38.55 -38.19
C ALA A 355 -44.42 37.92 -37.53
N LYS A 356 -43.78 38.66 -36.58
CA LYS A 356 -42.57 38.23 -35.84
C LYS A 356 -42.89 37.54 -34.53
N GLU A 357 -44.07 37.72 -33.99
CA GLU A 357 -44.53 37.12 -32.74
C GLU A 357 -46.04 36.89 -32.74
N LEU A 358 -46.50 35.92 -31.96
CA LEU A 358 -47.88 35.68 -31.64
C LEU A 358 -48.11 35.88 -30.16
N GLU A 359 -48.99 36.76 -29.76
CA GLU A 359 -49.53 36.79 -28.39
C GLU A 359 -50.76 35.89 -28.31
N ALA A 360 -50.73 34.89 -27.46
CA ALA A 360 -51.80 33.94 -27.28
C ALA A 360 -51.99 33.56 -25.80
N LEU A 361 -53.22 33.25 -25.44
CA LEU A 361 -53.55 32.71 -24.14
C LEU A 361 -53.08 31.25 -24.08
N ASN A 362 -52.14 30.96 -23.19
CA ASN A 362 -51.76 29.60 -22.87
C ASN A 362 -52.87 28.95 -22.03
N TYR A 363 -53.67 28.12 -22.63
CA TYR A 363 -54.80 27.46 -21.97
C TYR A 363 -54.38 26.40 -20.93
N TYR A 364 -53.10 26.05 -20.84
CA TYR A 364 -52.57 25.19 -19.79
C TYR A 364 -52.26 25.95 -18.49
N THR A 365 -51.77 27.21 -18.58
CA THR A 365 -51.37 28.05 -17.42
C THR A 365 -52.30 29.23 -17.20
N ASN A 366 -53.25 29.50 -18.14
CA ASN A 366 -54.12 30.65 -18.16
C ASN A 366 -53.39 32.01 -18.18
N GLU A 367 -52.21 32.05 -18.77
CA GLU A 367 -51.38 33.24 -18.91
C GLU A 367 -51.18 33.62 -20.36
N MET A 368 -51.07 34.93 -20.65
CA MET A 368 -50.71 35.42 -21.98
C MET A 368 -49.21 35.18 -22.21
N ILE A 369 -48.86 34.52 -23.31
CA ILE A 369 -47.49 34.29 -23.69
C ILE A 369 -47.17 34.83 -25.08
N LYS A 370 -45.92 35.27 -25.28
CA LYS A 370 -45.41 35.69 -26.60
C LYS A 370 -44.60 34.57 -27.23
N ILE A 371 -44.99 34.17 -28.42
CA ILE A 371 -44.39 33.09 -29.18
C ILE A 371 -43.63 33.71 -30.36
N PRO A 372 -42.30 33.59 -30.42
CA PRO A 372 -41.52 34.09 -31.56
C PRO A 372 -41.84 33.34 -32.84
N LEU A 373 -42.03 34.09 -33.92
CA LEU A 373 -42.31 33.54 -35.26
C LEU A 373 -41.19 33.91 -36.24
N ASP A 374 -40.98 33.03 -37.21
CA ASP A 374 -40.14 33.30 -38.38
C ASP A 374 -40.98 33.99 -39.44
N PRO A 375 -40.73 35.28 -39.73
CA PRO A 375 -41.60 36.07 -40.64
C PRO A 375 -41.56 35.61 -42.10
N GLN A 376 -40.58 34.74 -42.45
CA GLN A 376 -40.47 34.15 -43.79
C GLN A 376 -41.29 32.86 -43.95
N LYS A 377 -42.00 32.43 -42.90
CA LYS A 377 -42.76 31.18 -42.87
C LYS A 377 -44.20 31.43 -42.54
N THR A 378 -45.05 30.62 -43.13
CA THR A 378 -46.48 30.59 -42.81
C THR A 378 -46.69 30.16 -41.34
N PRO A 379 -47.86 30.48 -40.74
CA PRO A 379 -48.16 29.99 -39.38
C PRO A 379 -48.05 28.47 -39.24
N GLN A 380 -48.49 27.71 -40.25
CA GLN A 380 -48.40 26.25 -40.26
C GLN A 380 -46.92 25.76 -40.28
N GLU A 381 -46.05 26.41 -41.05
CA GLU A 381 -44.64 26.08 -41.10
C GLU A 381 -43.94 26.45 -39.80
N ASN A 382 -44.30 27.55 -39.14
CA ASN A 382 -43.83 27.91 -37.81
C ASN A 382 -44.27 26.87 -36.76
N ALA A 383 -45.54 26.48 -36.75
CA ALA A 383 -46.05 25.44 -35.87
C ALA A 383 -45.32 24.11 -36.09
N LYS A 384 -45.10 23.70 -37.35
CA LYS A 384 -44.34 22.50 -37.71
C LYS A 384 -42.90 22.58 -37.20
N LYS A 385 -42.22 23.73 -37.36
CA LYS A 385 -40.83 23.94 -36.82
C LYS A 385 -40.77 23.73 -35.31
N TYR A 386 -41.75 24.19 -34.54
CA TYR A 386 -41.83 23.98 -33.11
C TYR A 386 -42.13 22.52 -32.74
N PHE A 387 -43.05 21.85 -33.44
CA PHE A 387 -43.31 20.42 -33.24
C PHE A 387 -42.10 19.55 -33.60
N ASP A 388 -41.36 19.85 -34.66
CA ASP A 388 -40.14 19.16 -35.04
C ASP A 388 -39.06 19.32 -33.95
N ARG A 389 -38.94 20.53 -33.37
CA ARG A 389 -38.04 20.82 -32.27
C ARG A 389 -38.43 20.04 -30.99
N TYR A 390 -39.71 20.00 -30.64
CA TYR A 390 -40.23 19.20 -29.54
C TYR A 390 -39.92 17.72 -29.75
N ASN A 391 -40.25 17.17 -30.90
CA ASN A 391 -40.02 15.74 -31.20
C ASN A 391 -38.54 15.38 -31.18
N LYS A 392 -37.67 16.27 -31.68
CA LYS A 392 -36.21 16.07 -31.59
C LYS A 392 -35.75 16.04 -30.13
N GLN A 393 -36.17 17.01 -29.32
CA GLN A 393 -35.79 17.06 -27.91
C GLN A 393 -36.37 15.90 -27.08
N LYS A 394 -37.58 15.46 -27.37
CA LYS A 394 -38.21 14.28 -26.75
C LYS A 394 -37.40 13.01 -26.99
N ARG A 395 -37.04 12.73 -28.27
CA ARG A 395 -36.17 11.57 -28.60
C ARG A 395 -34.79 11.68 -27.93
N THR A 396 -34.22 12.88 -27.88
CA THR A 396 -32.96 13.12 -27.22
C THR A 396 -33.06 12.86 -25.71
N PHE A 397 -34.15 13.30 -25.06
CA PHE A 397 -34.39 13.05 -23.63
C PHE A 397 -34.50 11.55 -23.33
N GLU A 398 -35.29 10.81 -24.12
CA GLU A 398 -35.46 9.36 -23.94
C GLU A 398 -34.12 8.62 -24.10
N ALA A 399 -33.38 8.91 -25.19
CA ALA A 399 -32.08 8.30 -25.43
C ALA A 399 -31.02 8.65 -24.34
N LEU A 400 -30.96 9.92 -23.90
CA LEU A 400 -30.03 10.35 -22.85
C LEU A 400 -30.36 9.74 -21.50
N SER A 401 -31.66 9.55 -21.18
CA SER A 401 -32.09 8.94 -19.93
C SER A 401 -31.55 7.51 -19.79
N GLU A 402 -31.56 6.72 -20.86
CA GLU A 402 -30.99 5.39 -20.89
C GLU A 402 -29.44 5.42 -20.84
N LEU A 403 -28.82 6.27 -21.67
CA LEU A 403 -27.34 6.39 -21.71
C LEU A 403 -26.75 6.87 -20.39
N ILE A 404 -27.46 7.74 -19.66
CA ILE A 404 -27.04 8.20 -18.33
C ILE A 404 -27.03 7.04 -17.33
N LYS A 405 -28.05 6.19 -17.37
CA LYS A 405 -28.14 5.01 -16.53
C LYS A 405 -26.99 4.04 -16.82
N GLU A 406 -26.78 3.71 -18.10
CA GLU A 406 -25.65 2.84 -18.51
C GLU A 406 -24.29 3.42 -18.08
N THR A 407 -24.09 4.74 -18.26
CA THR A 407 -22.82 5.40 -17.87
C THR A 407 -22.64 5.39 -16.36
N LYS A 408 -23.73 5.53 -15.59
CA LYS A 408 -23.70 5.44 -14.12
C LYS A 408 -23.36 4.03 -13.66
N ASP A 409 -23.97 3.01 -14.24
CA ASP A 409 -23.68 1.60 -13.94
C ASP A 409 -22.21 1.25 -14.24
N GLU A 410 -21.65 1.86 -15.30
CA GLU A 410 -20.23 1.67 -15.65
C GLU A 410 -19.28 2.36 -14.65
N ILE A 411 -19.65 3.55 -14.14
CA ILE A 411 -18.91 4.23 -13.07
C ILE A 411 -18.94 3.40 -11.79
N ASP A 412 -20.11 2.92 -11.37
CA ASP A 412 -20.27 2.14 -10.15
C ASP A 412 -19.50 0.82 -10.23
N TYR A 413 -19.49 0.17 -11.38
CA TYR A 413 -18.67 -1.00 -11.65
C TYR A 413 -17.16 -0.70 -11.52
N LEU A 414 -16.66 0.37 -12.15
CA LEU A 414 -15.24 0.75 -12.07
C LEU A 414 -14.82 1.15 -10.66
N GLU A 415 -15.73 1.76 -9.90
CA GLU A 415 -15.49 2.06 -8.48
C GLU A 415 -15.39 0.78 -7.63
N SER A 416 -16.19 -0.26 -7.92
CA SER A 416 -16.06 -1.56 -7.27
C SER A 416 -14.74 -2.24 -7.58
N VAL A 417 -14.28 -2.19 -8.84
CA VAL A 417 -12.96 -2.69 -9.23
C VAL A 417 -11.83 -1.91 -8.55
N SER A 418 -11.98 -0.58 -8.42
CA SER A 418 -11.02 0.23 -7.65
C SER A 418 -10.92 -0.23 -6.20
N LYS A 419 -12.06 -0.51 -5.55
CA LYS A 419 -12.07 -1.04 -4.18
C LYS A 419 -11.46 -2.44 -4.13
N SER A 420 -11.72 -3.31 -5.11
CA SER A 420 -11.08 -4.63 -5.21
C SER A 420 -9.55 -4.54 -5.26
N LEU A 421 -8.99 -3.54 -5.96
CA LEU A 421 -7.56 -3.27 -5.99
C LEU A 421 -7.00 -2.79 -4.64
N ASP A 422 -7.84 -2.14 -3.79
CA ASP A 422 -7.43 -1.69 -2.46
C ASP A 422 -7.37 -2.84 -1.44
N ILE A 423 -8.25 -3.84 -1.58
CA ILE A 423 -8.33 -5.00 -0.68
C ILE A 423 -7.51 -6.21 -1.13
N ALA A 424 -6.90 -6.16 -2.33
CA ALA A 424 -6.04 -7.23 -2.84
C ALA A 424 -4.82 -7.45 -1.95
N ARG A 425 -4.60 -8.71 -1.50
CA ARG A 425 -3.50 -9.10 -0.61
C ARG A 425 -2.47 -10.02 -1.27
N SER A 426 -2.74 -10.51 -2.48
CA SER A 426 -1.86 -11.43 -3.20
C SER A 426 -1.74 -11.09 -4.69
N GLU A 427 -0.72 -11.64 -5.35
CA GLU A 427 -0.61 -11.52 -6.81
C GLU A 427 -1.75 -12.22 -7.55
N ASP A 428 -2.25 -13.31 -6.99
CA ASP A 428 -3.39 -14.05 -7.54
C ASP A 428 -4.67 -13.21 -7.54
N ASP A 429 -4.86 -12.36 -6.53
CA ASP A 429 -5.96 -11.41 -6.48
C ASP A 429 -5.87 -10.41 -7.65
N LEU A 430 -4.66 -9.88 -7.92
CA LEU A 430 -4.43 -8.96 -9.05
C LEU A 430 -4.62 -9.64 -10.42
N ILE A 431 -4.25 -10.90 -10.54
CA ILE A 431 -4.47 -11.68 -11.76
C ILE A 431 -5.96 -11.81 -12.03
N GLN A 432 -6.76 -12.11 -11.01
CA GLN A 432 -8.21 -12.24 -11.14
C GLN A 432 -8.88 -10.92 -11.50
N ILE A 433 -8.49 -9.81 -10.85
CA ILE A 433 -8.98 -8.46 -11.19
C ILE A 433 -8.62 -8.08 -12.63
N LYS A 434 -7.42 -8.46 -13.08
CA LYS A 434 -7.00 -8.23 -14.47
C LYS A 434 -7.85 -9.01 -15.47
N GLU A 435 -8.17 -10.28 -15.20
CA GLU A 435 -9.06 -11.07 -16.04
C GLU A 435 -10.47 -10.46 -16.08
N GLU A 436 -11.00 -9.98 -14.95
CA GLU A 436 -12.27 -9.26 -14.87
C GLU A 436 -12.27 -8.01 -15.77
N LEU A 437 -11.19 -7.20 -15.75
CA LEU A 437 -11.03 -6.03 -16.61
C LEU A 437 -10.89 -6.40 -18.11
N ILE A 438 -10.33 -7.58 -18.42
CA ILE A 438 -10.24 -8.10 -19.79
C ILE A 438 -11.64 -8.53 -20.27
N GLU A 439 -12.37 -9.30 -19.46
CA GLU A 439 -13.74 -9.77 -19.78
C GLU A 439 -14.72 -8.61 -19.94
N SER A 440 -14.56 -7.55 -19.14
CA SER A 440 -15.34 -6.31 -19.21
C SER A 440 -14.88 -5.34 -20.31
N GLY A 441 -13.83 -5.66 -21.08
CA GLY A 441 -13.38 -4.89 -22.24
C GLY A 441 -12.49 -3.68 -21.96
N PHE A 442 -12.08 -3.44 -20.71
CA PHE A 442 -11.17 -2.34 -20.34
C PHE A 442 -9.70 -2.61 -20.67
N ILE A 443 -9.32 -3.89 -20.76
CA ILE A 443 -7.99 -4.33 -21.16
C ILE A 443 -8.10 -5.28 -22.35
N ARG A 444 -7.28 -5.07 -23.38
CA ARG A 444 -7.24 -5.99 -24.53
C ARG A 444 -6.47 -7.25 -24.18
N ARG A 445 -7.03 -8.42 -24.47
CA ARG A 445 -6.34 -9.70 -24.34
C ARG A 445 -5.27 -9.82 -25.46
N LYS A 446 -4.02 -10.10 -25.09
CA LYS A 446 -2.98 -10.42 -26.06
C LYS A 446 -3.30 -11.78 -26.71
N GLN A 447 -3.25 -11.88 -28.05
CA GLN A 447 -3.63 -13.09 -28.80
C GLN A 447 -2.84 -14.36 -28.44
N SER A 448 -1.64 -14.24 -27.84
CA SER A 448 -0.79 -15.35 -27.44
C SER A 448 -0.93 -15.77 -25.97
N ALA A 449 -1.79 -15.13 -25.19
CA ALA A 449 -1.87 -15.40 -23.75
C ALA A 449 -2.78 -16.61 -23.46
N LYS A 450 -2.19 -17.68 -22.90
CA LYS A 450 -2.96 -18.80 -22.33
C LYS A 450 -3.87 -18.30 -21.21
N LYS A 451 -5.05 -18.92 -21.07
CA LYS A 451 -5.96 -18.64 -19.97
C LYS A 451 -5.24 -18.94 -18.65
N VAL A 452 -5.10 -17.93 -17.78
CA VAL A 452 -4.38 -18.08 -16.53
C VAL A 452 -5.29 -18.84 -15.54
N LYS A 453 -4.71 -19.80 -14.81
CA LYS A 453 -5.45 -20.51 -13.75
C LYS A 453 -5.65 -19.54 -12.58
N ILE A 454 -6.89 -19.26 -12.22
CA ILE A 454 -7.25 -18.41 -11.08
C ILE A 454 -7.15 -19.27 -9.82
N THR A 455 -6.33 -18.81 -8.87
CA THR A 455 -6.08 -19.50 -7.58
C THR A 455 -6.49 -18.64 -6.38
N SER A 456 -6.86 -17.37 -6.61
CA SER A 456 -7.37 -16.48 -5.55
C SER A 456 -8.65 -17.04 -4.93
N LYS A 457 -8.71 -17.01 -3.59
CA LYS A 457 -9.85 -17.45 -2.78
C LYS A 457 -10.44 -16.25 -2.03
N PRO A 458 -11.76 -16.26 -1.72
CA PRO A 458 -12.37 -15.26 -0.87
C PRO A 458 -11.76 -15.25 0.54
N PHE A 459 -11.93 -14.17 1.29
CA PHE A 459 -11.60 -14.19 2.71
C PHE A 459 -12.56 -15.10 3.44
N HIS A 460 -12.05 -15.77 4.47
CA HIS A 460 -12.82 -16.67 5.30
C HIS A 460 -12.71 -16.25 6.76
N TYR A 461 -13.84 -16.02 7.41
CA TYR A 461 -13.94 -15.64 8.81
C TYR A 461 -14.83 -16.63 9.56
N ILE A 462 -14.66 -16.68 10.88
CA ILE A 462 -15.55 -17.40 11.78
C ILE A 462 -16.12 -16.39 12.77
N SER A 463 -17.44 -16.36 12.89
CA SER A 463 -18.11 -15.50 13.87
C SER A 463 -17.83 -15.98 15.30
N SER A 464 -18.09 -15.10 16.27
CA SER A 464 -17.97 -15.46 17.69
C SER A 464 -18.88 -16.64 18.11
N ASP A 465 -19.94 -16.89 17.33
CA ASP A 465 -20.87 -18.01 17.54
C ASP A 465 -20.52 -19.25 16.70
N GLY A 466 -19.38 -19.22 15.97
CA GLY A 466 -18.86 -20.37 15.21
C GLY A 466 -19.35 -20.49 13.76
N PHE A 467 -20.11 -19.52 13.24
CA PHE A 467 -20.58 -19.53 11.86
C PHE A 467 -19.50 -19.10 10.88
N HIS A 468 -19.43 -19.78 9.75
CA HIS A 468 -18.50 -19.48 8.67
C HIS A 468 -19.00 -18.32 7.79
N MET A 469 -18.17 -17.29 7.64
CA MET A 469 -18.45 -16.09 6.87
C MET A 469 -17.43 -15.95 5.76
N TYR A 470 -17.88 -15.72 4.53
CA TYR A 470 -17.01 -15.60 3.34
C TYR A 470 -17.19 -14.24 2.71
N VAL A 471 -16.07 -13.58 2.38
CA VAL A 471 -16.04 -12.21 1.84
C VAL A 471 -15.36 -12.22 0.48
N GLY A 472 -16.04 -11.76 -0.56
CA GLY A 472 -15.50 -11.67 -1.91
C GLY A 472 -14.50 -10.52 -2.04
N LYS A 473 -13.36 -10.77 -2.67
CA LYS A 473 -12.28 -9.79 -2.88
C LYS A 473 -12.47 -8.97 -4.16
N ASN A 474 -13.30 -9.43 -5.08
CA ASN A 474 -13.61 -8.80 -6.37
C ASN A 474 -14.99 -9.23 -6.85
N ASN A 475 -15.46 -8.63 -7.96
CA ASN A 475 -16.80 -8.88 -8.45
C ASN A 475 -17.02 -10.32 -8.95
N LEU A 476 -16.00 -10.98 -9.48
CA LEU A 476 -16.09 -12.39 -9.87
C LEU A 476 -16.29 -13.28 -8.64
N GLN A 477 -15.58 -13.02 -7.54
CA GLN A 477 -15.77 -13.75 -6.29
C GLN A 477 -17.11 -13.40 -5.63
N ASN A 478 -17.55 -12.13 -5.68
CA ASN A 478 -18.87 -11.73 -5.19
C ASN A 478 -19.97 -12.54 -5.90
N GLU A 479 -19.85 -12.71 -7.21
CA GLU A 479 -20.77 -13.49 -8.03
C GLU A 479 -20.72 -14.99 -7.67
N GLU A 480 -19.52 -15.55 -7.62
CA GLU A 480 -19.31 -16.96 -7.26
C GLU A 480 -19.89 -17.27 -5.87
N LEU A 481 -19.58 -16.44 -4.87
CA LEU A 481 -20.08 -16.60 -3.52
C LEU A 481 -21.61 -16.53 -3.46
N THR A 482 -22.20 -15.57 -4.14
CA THR A 482 -23.65 -15.32 -4.06
C THR A 482 -24.46 -16.36 -4.84
N PHE A 483 -24.01 -16.74 -6.05
CA PHE A 483 -24.86 -17.52 -6.95
C PHE A 483 -24.48 -18.98 -7.09
N HIS A 484 -23.24 -19.35 -6.77
CA HIS A 484 -22.75 -20.74 -6.91
C HIS A 484 -22.39 -21.39 -5.56
N PHE A 485 -21.86 -20.63 -4.61
CA PHE A 485 -21.43 -21.14 -3.32
C PHE A 485 -22.54 -21.09 -2.25
N ALA A 486 -23.32 -20.01 -2.18
CA ALA A 486 -24.35 -19.82 -1.18
C ALA A 486 -25.61 -20.66 -1.48
N ASN A 487 -26.18 -21.29 -0.46
CA ASN A 487 -27.46 -21.98 -0.48
C ASN A 487 -28.62 -20.98 -0.26
N GLY A 488 -29.86 -21.34 -0.60
CA GLY A 488 -31.01 -20.44 -0.52
C GLY A 488 -31.30 -19.88 0.89
N GLY A 489 -30.98 -20.61 1.94
CA GLY A 489 -31.15 -20.21 3.35
C GLY A 489 -29.93 -19.51 3.97
N ASP A 490 -28.82 -19.36 3.23
CA ASP A 490 -27.68 -18.60 3.71
C ASP A 490 -27.98 -17.08 3.64
N TRP A 491 -27.31 -16.30 4.47
CA TRP A 491 -27.49 -14.86 4.53
C TRP A 491 -26.44 -14.13 3.71
N TRP A 492 -26.90 -13.14 2.95
CA TRP A 492 -26.09 -12.23 2.13
C TRP A 492 -26.10 -10.84 2.74
N PHE A 493 -24.94 -10.17 2.79
CA PHE A 493 -24.75 -8.80 3.29
C PHE A 493 -23.97 -7.97 2.30
N HIS A 494 -24.31 -6.67 2.19
CA HIS A 494 -23.60 -5.71 1.37
C HIS A 494 -23.83 -4.28 1.86
N ALA A 495 -22.81 -3.42 1.74
CA ALA A 495 -22.95 -2.00 2.07
C ALA A 495 -23.92 -1.31 1.11
N LYS A 496 -24.95 -0.66 1.65
CA LYS A 496 -26.02 -0.03 0.88
C LYS A 496 -25.50 1.11 0.02
N LYS A 497 -25.85 1.12 -1.26
CA LYS A 497 -25.51 2.17 -2.23
C LYS A 497 -24.01 2.50 -2.31
N ALA A 498 -23.14 1.60 -1.92
CA ALA A 498 -21.69 1.77 -1.98
C ALA A 498 -21.03 0.53 -2.59
N PRO A 499 -20.03 0.70 -3.46
CA PRO A 499 -19.21 -0.42 -3.93
C PRO A 499 -18.55 -1.15 -2.76
N GLY A 500 -18.58 -2.49 -2.78
CA GLY A 500 -18.05 -3.30 -1.70
C GLY A 500 -18.10 -4.80 -1.97
N SER A 501 -17.71 -5.56 -0.97
CA SER A 501 -17.72 -7.01 -0.99
C SER A 501 -19.10 -7.58 -0.63
N HIS A 502 -19.46 -8.69 -1.27
CA HIS A 502 -20.53 -9.53 -0.75
C HIS A 502 -19.98 -10.37 0.41
N VAL A 503 -20.75 -10.44 1.48
CA VAL A 503 -20.47 -11.32 2.61
C VAL A 503 -21.56 -12.39 2.65
N ILE A 504 -21.15 -13.66 2.68
CA ILE A 504 -22.05 -14.81 2.79
C ILE A 504 -21.82 -15.49 4.13
N VAL A 505 -22.89 -15.64 4.91
CA VAL A 505 -22.87 -16.44 6.15
C VAL A 505 -23.51 -17.77 5.88
N LYS A 506 -22.78 -18.86 6.13
CA LYS A 506 -23.26 -20.23 5.99
C LYS A 506 -24.06 -20.62 7.23
N THR A 507 -25.37 -20.79 7.06
CA THR A 507 -26.27 -21.16 8.17
C THR A 507 -26.29 -22.67 8.47
N ASN A 508 -26.03 -23.49 7.45
CA ASN A 508 -26.17 -24.95 7.52
C ASN A 508 -27.56 -25.42 8.04
N GLY A 509 -28.58 -24.55 7.92
CA GLY A 509 -29.94 -24.80 8.38
C GLY A 509 -30.20 -24.37 9.82
N GLU A 510 -29.25 -23.72 10.49
CA GLU A 510 -29.39 -23.17 11.83
C GLU A 510 -29.82 -21.69 11.76
N GLU A 511 -30.50 -21.20 12.79
CA GLU A 511 -30.85 -19.78 12.93
C GLU A 511 -29.64 -18.98 13.39
N LEU A 512 -29.39 -17.84 12.75
CA LEU A 512 -28.23 -17.01 13.10
C LEU A 512 -28.52 -16.16 14.34
N PRO A 513 -27.60 -16.11 15.32
CA PRO A 513 -27.65 -15.16 16.43
C PRO A 513 -27.45 -13.72 15.98
N ASP A 514 -28.03 -12.75 16.70
CA ASP A 514 -27.91 -11.31 16.43
C ASP A 514 -26.45 -10.86 16.30
N ARG A 515 -25.57 -11.38 17.16
CA ARG A 515 -24.14 -11.10 17.14
C ARG A 515 -23.48 -11.49 15.81
N THR A 516 -23.83 -12.65 15.26
CA THR A 516 -23.33 -13.08 13.95
C THR A 516 -23.81 -12.15 12.82
N PHE A 517 -25.07 -11.62 12.89
CA PHE A 517 -25.55 -10.59 11.96
C PHE A 517 -24.73 -9.32 12.04
N GLU A 518 -24.41 -8.83 13.25
CA GLU A 518 -23.58 -7.65 13.45
C GLU A 518 -22.15 -7.86 12.90
N GLU A 519 -21.52 -9.00 13.19
CA GLU A 519 -20.17 -9.32 12.73
C GLU A 519 -20.10 -9.43 11.19
N ALA A 520 -21.08 -10.05 10.56
CA ALA A 520 -21.18 -10.11 9.10
C ALA A 520 -21.40 -8.73 8.47
N ALA A 521 -22.23 -7.90 9.10
CA ALA A 521 -22.44 -6.52 8.66
C ALA A 521 -21.18 -5.66 8.82
N ARG A 522 -20.40 -5.81 9.90
CA ARG A 522 -19.09 -5.17 10.07
C ARG A 522 -18.12 -5.56 8.97
N LEU A 523 -18.08 -6.85 8.59
CA LEU A 523 -17.27 -7.29 7.44
C LEU A 523 -17.72 -6.60 6.14
N ALA A 524 -19.02 -6.51 5.86
CA ALA A 524 -19.53 -5.83 4.68
C ALA A 524 -19.20 -4.33 4.71
N ALA A 525 -19.31 -3.66 5.86
CA ALA A 525 -18.92 -2.27 6.06
C ALA A 525 -17.42 -2.05 5.84
N HIS A 526 -16.57 -2.90 6.43
CA HIS A 526 -15.11 -2.83 6.33
C HIS A 526 -14.62 -2.95 4.90
N TYR A 527 -15.15 -3.91 4.15
CA TYR A 527 -14.76 -4.15 2.75
C TYR A 527 -15.56 -3.33 1.74
N SER A 528 -16.15 -2.20 2.17
CA SER A 528 -16.86 -1.26 1.31
C SER A 528 -16.07 0.03 1.07
N LYS A 529 -16.53 0.84 0.11
CA LYS A 529 -15.99 2.19 -0.12
C LYS A 529 -16.19 3.11 1.09
N ASN A 530 -17.22 2.87 1.89
CA ASN A 530 -17.61 3.69 3.03
C ASN A 530 -16.94 3.27 4.36
N SER A 531 -15.93 2.39 4.32
CA SER A 531 -15.24 1.86 5.51
C SER A 531 -14.59 2.91 6.44
N GLY A 532 -14.38 4.15 5.97
CA GLY A 532 -13.87 5.26 6.79
C GLY A 532 -14.94 6.10 7.50
N ALA A 533 -16.23 5.79 7.30
CA ALA A 533 -17.32 6.48 7.98
C ALA A 533 -17.53 5.90 9.40
N GLU A 534 -17.99 6.72 10.34
CA GLU A 534 -18.28 6.29 11.72
C GLU A 534 -19.30 5.14 11.76
N LYS A 535 -20.33 5.20 10.89
CA LYS A 535 -21.29 4.12 10.67
C LYS A 535 -21.62 3.96 9.19
N VAL A 536 -21.82 2.73 8.77
CA VAL A 536 -22.16 2.34 7.40
C VAL A 536 -23.52 1.64 7.42
N GLU A 537 -24.41 2.02 6.52
CA GLU A 537 -25.67 1.29 6.30
C GLU A 537 -25.37 0.03 5.50
N VAL A 538 -25.74 -1.14 6.03
CA VAL A 538 -25.54 -2.45 5.42
C VAL A 538 -26.90 -3.10 5.21
N ASP A 539 -27.19 -3.47 3.96
CA ASP A 539 -28.36 -4.28 3.61
C ASP A 539 -28.02 -5.76 3.75
N TYR A 540 -28.97 -6.53 4.25
CA TYR A 540 -28.85 -7.99 4.36
C TYR A 540 -30.17 -8.67 4.06
N GLU A 541 -30.09 -9.86 3.49
CA GLU A 541 -31.24 -10.63 3.07
C GLU A 541 -30.88 -12.14 2.94
N GLU A 542 -31.85 -13.02 3.01
CA GLU A 542 -31.63 -14.42 2.63
C GLU A 542 -31.25 -14.50 1.14
N LYS A 543 -30.25 -15.31 0.81
CA LYS A 543 -29.73 -15.47 -0.55
C LYS A 543 -30.82 -15.77 -1.59
N LYS A 544 -31.90 -16.52 -1.23
CA LYS A 544 -33.00 -16.83 -2.15
C LYS A 544 -33.70 -15.60 -2.75
N GLN A 545 -33.63 -14.43 -2.06
CA GLN A 545 -34.22 -13.16 -2.50
C GLN A 545 -33.26 -12.34 -3.36
N VAL A 546 -31.98 -12.69 -3.38
CA VAL A 546 -30.95 -11.99 -4.16
C VAL A 546 -30.86 -12.58 -5.56
N LYS A 547 -31.07 -11.76 -6.60
CA LYS A 547 -31.11 -12.17 -8.01
C LYS A 547 -30.09 -11.43 -8.85
N LYS A 548 -29.62 -12.08 -9.92
CA LYS A 548 -28.78 -11.46 -10.94
C LYS A 548 -29.66 -10.95 -12.09
N PRO A 549 -29.61 -9.65 -12.45
CA PRO A 549 -30.26 -9.14 -13.65
C PRO A 549 -29.60 -9.71 -14.92
N ASN A 550 -30.43 -10.02 -15.93
CA ASN A 550 -29.92 -10.51 -17.21
C ASN A 550 -28.99 -9.48 -17.87
N GLY A 551 -27.81 -9.92 -18.31
CA GLY A 551 -26.82 -9.08 -18.98
C GLY A 551 -26.05 -8.13 -18.06
N SER A 552 -26.23 -8.19 -16.73
CA SER A 552 -25.48 -7.37 -15.79
C SER A 552 -24.01 -7.81 -15.68
N LYS A 553 -23.13 -6.88 -15.29
CA LYS A 553 -21.72 -7.15 -15.00
C LYS A 553 -21.56 -8.08 -13.79
N PRO A 554 -20.42 -8.77 -13.65
CA PRO A 554 -20.16 -9.61 -12.48
C PRO A 554 -20.35 -8.84 -11.16
N GLY A 555 -20.89 -9.54 -10.15
CA GLY A 555 -21.12 -8.97 -8.82
C GLY A 555 -22.34 -8.03 -8.71
N PHE A 556 -23.06 -7.78 -9.79
CA PHE A 556 -24.27 -6.95 -9.75
C PHE A 556 -25.48 -7.79 -9.31
N VAL A 557 -26.21 -7.29 -8.33
CA VAL A 557 -27.39 -7.98 -7.76
C VAL A 557 -28.57 -7.02 -7.64
N VAL A 558 -29.78 -7.60 -7.64
CA VAL A 558 -31.02 -6.93 -7.27
C VAL A 558 -31.77 -7.75 -6.23
N TYR A 559 -32.37 -7.04 -5.28
CA TYR A 559 -33.26 -7.58 -4.26
C TYR A 559 -34.41 -6.58 -4.07
N TYR A 560 -35.56 -7.07 -3.68
CA TYR A 560 -36.78 -6.26 -3.55
C TYR A 560 -37.22 -6.12 -2.11
N THR A 561 -36.79 -7.06 -1.27
CA THR A 561 -36.96 -7.06 0.17
C THR A 561 -35.58 -7.07 0.80
N ASN A 562 -35.38 -6.35 1.88
CA ASN A 562 -34.15 -6.39 2.63
C ASN A 562 -34.35 -5.82 4.03
N TYR A 563 -33.50 -6.26 4.93
CA TYR A 563 -33.25 -5.61 6.19
C TYR A 563 -32.04 -4.68 6.05
N SER A 564 -31.97 -3.64 6.87
CA SER A 564 -30.83 -2.72 6.89
C SER A 564 -30.42 -2.45 8.34
N MET A 565 -29.12 -2.35 8.58
CA MET A 565 -28.58 -1.90 9.86
C MET A 565 -27.48 -0.87 9.70
N MET A 566 -27.32 0.00 10.70
CA MET A 566 -26.23 0.96 10.80
C MET A 566 -25.15 0.38 11.71
N ILE A 567 -23.96 0.10 11.15
CA ILE A 567 -22.87 -0.58 11.86
C ILE A 567 -21.54 0.13 11.64
N ASP A 568 -20.61 0.01 12.60
CA ASP A 568 -19.22 0.40 12.42
C ASP A 568 -18.47 -0.60 11.53
N SER A 569 -17.24 -0.24 11.11
CA SER A 569 -16.40 -1.08 10.25
C SER A 569 -15.26 -1.79 11.01
N ASP A 570 -15.34 -1.86 12.34
CA ASP A 570 -14.33 -2.52 13.17
C ASP A 570 -14.50 -4.04 13.15
N ILE A 571 -13.47 -4.72 12.67
CA ILE A 571 -13.41 -6.19 12.57
C ILE A 571 -12.38 -6.82 13.52
N SER A 572 -11.82 -6.04 14.45
CA SER A 572 -10.70 -6.47 15.33
C SER A 572 -11.02 -7.69 16.20
N GLY A 573 -12.32 -7.95 16.48
CA GLY A 573 -12.78 -9.10 17.25
C GLY A 573 -13.17 -10.33 16.41
N ILE A 574 -13.10 -10.27 15.07
CA ILE A 574 -13.58 -11.35 14.19
C ILE A 574 -12.39 -12.18 13.71
N GLN A 575 -12.46 -13.50 13.93
CA GLN A 575 -11.36 -14.41 13.60
C GLN A 575 -11.27 -14.68 12.09
N GLU A 576 -10.15 -14.26 11.47
CA GLU A 576 -9.81 -14.65 10.09
C GLU A 576 -9.18 -16.05 10.08
N VAL A 577 -9.66 -16.93 9.19
CA VAL A 577 -9.10 -18.27 8.96
C VAL A 577 -8.04 -18.15 7.87
N GLN A 578 -6.81 -18.54 8.17
CA GLN A 578 -5.66 -18.48 7.23
C GLN A 578 -5.71 -19.57 6.16
#